data_d356a1268a0956f7cdb342acb0db146f
#
_entry.id   d356a1268a0956f7cdb342acb0db146f
#
_cell.length_a   1.000
_cell.length_b   1.000
_cell.length_c   1.000
_cell.angle_alpha   90.00
_cell.angle_beta   90.00
_cell.angle_gamma   90.00
#
_symmetry.space_group_name_H-M   'P 1'
#
loop_
_entity.id
_entity.type
_entity.pdbx_description
1 polymer ?
#
loop_
_entity_poly.entity_id
_entity_poly.type
_entity_poly.pdbx_seq_one_letter_code
_entity_poly.pdbx_strand_id
1 'polypeptide(L)'
;HCTSSAASDVYKRQGIGRGLAETAAKKKMKLVLSDVNTENLDGTLEIVNQHGVEAIAREIDVSSNDAVMSLASETYETFGACHLLFNNAGVLGPVPVTNTTREMYDWLMDINIGGCFNGINAFLPRMLDAGEEGHVVATCSTSGFISYPMLSLYSASKFAIRGYMASVQEELHDTKINASIVCPGEVDTNILSSVFQAEAKEQAQEASSDDQAKDSRKMLDVAADDATGKSFPISPSDAAEAIFDGIENKRFYIFTHSGYKEHIEAISEEYLKAFDAAKFV
;
A
#
# COMPACT_ATOMS: atom_id res chain seq x y z
N HIS A 1 -12.88 -12.19 8.55
CA HIS A 1 -13.06 -10.73 8.65
C HIS A 1 -11.86 -10.05 8.01
N CYS A 2 -12.11 -9.07 7.17
CA CYS A 2 -11.06 -8.33 6.47
C CYS A 2 -11.21 -6.84 6.78
N THR A 3 -10.14 -6.19 7.22
CA THR A 3 -10.05 -4.72 7.25
C THR A 3 -9.20 -4.27 6.08
N SER A 4 -9.74 -3.43 5.22
CA SER A 4 -9.01 -2.79 4.14
C SER A 4 -9.05 -1.29 4.34
N SER A 5 -7.89 -0.65 4.43
CA SER A 5 -7.78 0.79 4.24
C SER A 5 -7.52 1.05 2.76
N ALA A 6 -8.49 1.62 2.04
CA ALA A 6 -8.33 2.03 0.66
C ALA A 6 -7.71 3.43 0.62
N ALA A 7 -6.63 3.62 -0.10
CA ALA A 7 -6.13 4.96 -0.38
C ALA A 7 -7.00 5.65 -1.43
N SER A 8 -7.17 6.96 -1.30
CA SER A 8 -8.05 7.78 -2.12
C SER A 8 -7.76 7.66 -3.61
N ASP A 9 -8.80 7.41 -4.39
CA ASP A 9 -8.76 7.42 -5.84
C ASP A 9 -9.98 8.13 -6.42
N VAL A 10 -9.80 9.33 -6.92
CA VAL A 10 -10.87 10.11 -7.57
C VAL A 10 -10.80 9.90 -9.08
N TYR A 11 -11.88 9.38 -9.66
CA TYR A 11 -12.17 9.22 -11.09
C TYR A 11 -11.58 8.02 -11.86
N LYS A 12 -12.46 7.10 -12.24
CA LYS A 12 -12.37 6.03 -13.25
C LYS A 12 -11.33 4.92 -13.02
N ARG A 13 -11.81 3.79 -12.48
CA ARG A 13 -11.12 2.53 -12.21
C ARG A 13 -10.13 2.61 -11.05
N GLN A 14 -10.60 2.24 -9.98
CA GLN A 14 -10.27 2.34 -8.58
C GLN A 14 -9.11 1.44 -8.17
N GLY A 15 -8.33 1.89 -7.18
CA GLY A 15 -7.09 1.33 -6.71
C GLY A 15 -7.14 -0.10 -6.16
N ILE A 16 -5.98 -0.60 -5.80
CA ILE A 16 -5.78 -1.96 -5.26
C ILE A 16 -6.73 -2.26 -4.10
N GLY A 17 -6.96 -1.29 -3.19
CA GLY A 17 -7.85 -1.45 -2.03
C GLY A 17 -9.28 -1.85 -2.41
N ARG A 18 -9.84 -1.28 -3.47
CA ARG A 18 -11.17 -1.67 -3.95
C ARG A 18 -11.15 -3.07 -4.59
N GLY A 19 -10.12 -3.39 -5.37
CA GLY A 19 -9.95 -4.74 -5.90
C GLY A 19 -9.88 -5.78 -4.79
N LEU A 20 -9.15 -5.46 -3.70
CA LEU A 20 -9.07 -6.30 -2.51
C LEU A 20 -10.44 -6.47 -1.82
N ALA A 21 -11.18 -5.36 -1.64
CA ALA A 21 -12.51 -5.39 -1.02
C ALA A 21 -13.50 -6.23 -1.83
N GLU A 22 -13.54 -6.05 -3.15
CA GLU A 22 -14.40 -6.82 -4.04
C GLU A 22 -14.05 -8.33 -4.04
N THR A 23 -12.74 -8.64 -4.09
CA THR A 23 -12.27 -10.03 -4.05
C THR A 23 -12.58 -10.69 -2.71
N ALA A 24 -12.40 -9.98 -1.59
CA ALA A 24 -12.80 -10.45 -0.27
C ALA A 24 -14.32 -10.70 -0.17
N ALA A 25 -15.14 -9.79 -0.73
CA ALA A 25 -16.58 -9.96 -0.79
C ALA A 25 -17.01 -11.17 -1.63
N LYS A 26 -16.37 -11.42 -2.77
CA LYS A 26 -16.55 -12.65 -3.58
C LYS A 26 -16.23 -13.91 -2.78
N LYS A 27 -15.22 -13.85 -1.92
CA LYS A 27 -14.83 -14.93 -0.99
C LYS A 27 -15.72 -15.00 0.27
N LYS A 28 -16.81 -14.21 0.32
CA LYS A 28 -17.78 -14.18 1.44
C LYS A 28 -17.20 -13.75 2.79
N MET A 29 -16.19 -12.94 2.77
CA MET A 29 -15.61 -12.33 3.98
C MET A 29 -16.48 -11.16 4.45
N LYS A 30 -16.56 -10.93 5.75
CA LYS A 30 -17.10 -9.70 6.34
C LYS A 30 -16.03 -8.61 6.27
N LEU A 31 -16.42 -7.36 6.04
CA LEU A 31 -15.49 -6.31 5.69
C LEU A 31 -15.62 -5.07 6.58
N VAL A 32 -14.48 -4.51 6.94
CA VAL A 32 -14.37 -3.13 7.43
C VAL A 32 -13.56 -2.35 6.40
N LEU A 33 -14.19 -1.35 5.82
CA LEU A 33 -13.59 -0.48 4.80
C LEU A 33 -13.25 0.86 5.43
N SER A 34 -12.08 1.40 5.12
CA SER A 34 -11.69 2.74 5.56
C SER A 34 -10.95 3.49 4.46
N ASP A 35 -11.27 4.77 4.32
CA ASP A 35 -10.64 5.71 3.40
C ASP A 35 -10.84 7.13 3.94
N VAL A 36 -9.98 8.07 3.57
CA VAL A 36 -10.19 9.50 3.82
C VAL A 36 -11.19 10.13 2.83
N ASN A 37 -11.44 9.46 1.70
CA ASN A 37 -12.36 9.90 0.66
C ASN A 37 -13.68 9.14 0.78
N THR A 38 -14.72 9.83 1.24
CA THR A 38 -16.05 9.24 1.47
C THR A 38 -16.72 8.78 0.18
N GLU A 39 -16.54 9.48 -0.95
CA GLU A 39 -17.13 9.11 -2.24
C GLU A 39 -16.57 7.76 -2.75
N ASN A 40 -15.26 7.57 -2.63
CA ASN A 40 -14.61 6.30 -2.96
C ASN A 40 -15.06 5.16 -2.05
N LEU A 41 -15.20 5.48 -0.77
CA LEU A 41 -15.62 4.55 0.26
C LEU A 41 -17.04 4.05 0.00
N ASP A 42 -17.97 4.97 -0.27
CA ASP A 42 -19.37 4.67 -0.60
C ASP A 42 -19.47 3.82 -1.87
N GLY A 43 -18.74 4.20 -2.93
CA GLY A 43 -18.71 3.43 -4.17
C GLY A 43 -18.13 2.02 -4.00
N THR A 44 -17.17 1.84 -3.08
CA THR A 44 -16.63 0.51 -2.75
C THR A 44 -17.63 -0.30 -1.92
N LEU A 45 -18.31 0.34 -0.96
CA LEU A 45 -19.33 -0.30 -0.14
C LEU A 45 -20.52 -0.80 -0.98
N GLU A 46 -20.94 -0.01 -1.99
CA GLU A 46 -22.00 -0.42 -2.92
C GLU A 46 -21.64 -1.72 -3.66
N ILE A 47 -20.40 -1.84 -4.14
CA ILE A 47 -19.94 -3.05 -4.83
C ILE A 47 -19.89 -4.24 -3.86
N VAL A 48 -19.34 -4.05 -2.68
CA VAL A 48 -19.27 -5.10 -1.65
C VAL A 48 -20.66 -5.60 -1.28
N ASN A 49 -21.63 -4.70 -1.10
CA ASN A 49 -23.01 -5.03 -0.77
C ASN A 49 -23.70 -5.90 -1.84
N GLN A 50 -23.34 -5.76 -3.13
CA GLN A 50 -23.87 -6.60 -4.21
C GLN A 50 -23.52 -8.09 -4.03
N HIS A 51 -22.45 -8.38 -3.27
CA HIS A 51 -22.07 -9.76 -2.95
C HIS A 51 -22.78 -10.34 -1.72
N GLY A 52 -23.64 -9.56 -1.06
CA GLY A 52 -24.46 -10.01 0.08
C GLY A 52 -23.64 -10.36 1.32
N VAL A 53 -22.55 -9.65 1.58
CA VAL A 53 -21.71 -9.77 2.77
C VAL A 53 -21.96 -8.61 3.73
N GLU A 54 -21.73 -8.82 5.02
CA GLU A 54 -21.78 -7.74 6.01
C GLU A 54 -20.53 -6.86 5.85
N ALA A 55 -20.75 -5.56 5.72
CA ALA A 55 -19.66 -4.58 5.61
C ALA A 55 -20.00 -3.29 6.34
N ILE A 56 -18.99 -2.70 6.98
CA ILE A 56 -19.04 -1.34 7.52
C ILE A 56 -17.97 -0.48 6.84
N ALA A 57 -18.23 0.81 6.71
CA ALA A 57 -17.35 1.76 6.08
C ALA A 57 -17.13 2.98 7.01
N ARG A 58 -15.89 3.44 7.13
CA ARG A 58 -15.52 4.58 8.01
C ARG A 58 -14.53 5.50 7.32
N GLU A 59 -14.80 6.79 7.41
CA GLU A 59 -13.84 7.82 7.02
C GLU A 59 -12.73 7.85 8.06
N ILE A 60 -11.51 7.45 7.66
CA ILE A 60 -10.34 7.33 8.54
C ILE A 60 -9.11 7.86 7.83
N ASP A 61 -8.42 8.79 8.48
CA ASP A 61 -7.04 9.13 8.17
C ASP A 61 -6.11 8.15 8.89
N VAL A 62 -5.40 7.32 8.13
CA VAL A 62 -4.50 6.29 8.69
C VAL A 62 -3.28 6.88 9.41
N SER A 63 -2.93 8.15 9.15
CA SER A 63 -1.87 8.86 9.88
C SER A 63 -2.27 9.16 11.34
N SER A 64 -3.58 9.18 11.64
CA SER A 64 -4.12 9.36 12.99
C SER A 64 -4.15 8.02 13.75
N ASN A 65 -3.24 7.84 14.68
CA ASN A 65 -3.22 6.65 15.55
C ASN A 65 -4.55 6.45 16.28
N ASP A 66 -5.14 7.51 16.84
CA ASP A 66 -6.39 7.42 17.59
C ASP A 66 -7.57 6.99 16.72
N ALA A 67 -7.62 7.47 15.47
CA ALA A 67 -8.64 7.05 14.52
C ALA A 67 -8.51 5.57 14.15
N VAL A 68 -7.30 5.07 13.92
CA VAL A 68 -7.05 3.65 13.62
C VAL A 68 -7.33 2.76 14.85
N MET A 69 -6.97 3.19 16.05
CA MET A 69 -7.31 2.49 17.31
C MET A 69 -8.83 2.39 17.51
N SER A 70 -9.57 3.46 17.21
CA SER A 70 -11.04 3.49 17.27
C SER A 70 -11.65 2.53 16.24
N LEU A 71 -11.13 2.51 15.01
CA LEU A 71 -11.55 1.58 13.95
C LEU A 71 -11.33 0.12 14.39
N ALA A 72 -10.19 -0.18 14.99
CA ALA A 72 -9.91 -1.51 15.54
C ALA A 72 -10.94 -1.88 16.61
N SER A 73 -11.23 -0.99 17.56
CA SER A 73 -12.22 -1.25 18.61
C SER A 73 -13.59 -1.55 18.03
N GLU A 74 -14.07 -0.71 17.09
CA GLU A 74 -15.35 -0.94 16.40
C GLU A 74 -15.37 -2.26 15.61
N THR A 75 -14.25 -2.62 14.96
CA THR A 75 -14.12 -3.89 14.24
C THR A 75 -14.38 -5.08 15.17
N TYR A 76 -13.75 -5.10 16.34
CA TYR A 76 -13.92 -6.19 17.30
C TYR A 76 -15.29 -6.16 17.98
N GLU A 77 -15.86 -4.98 18.24
CA GLU A 77 -17.24 -4.86 18.77
C GLU A 77 -18.28 -5.38 17.76
N THR A 78 -18.08 -5.11 16.48
CA THR A 78 -19.06 -5.48 15.44
C THR A 78 -18.93 -6.93 15.00
N PHE A 79 -17.70 -7.40 14.82
CA PHE A 79 -17.45 -8.71 14.19
C PHE A 79 -16.78 -9.73 15.12
N GLY A 80 -16.30 -9.30 16.28
CA GLY A 80 -15.66 -10.16 17.27
C GLY A 80 -14.19 -10.50 16.99
N ALA A 81 -13.73 -10.39 15.73
CA ALA A 81 -12.36 -10.75 15.32
C ALA A 81 -11.90 -9.97 14.08
N CYS A 82 -10.58 -9.97 13.88
CA CYS A 82 -9.94 -9.60 12.62
C CYS A 82 -8.94 -10.69 12.23
N HIS A 83 -9.18 -11.38 11.12
CA HIS A 83 -8.31 -12.47 10.65
C HIS A 83 -7.39 -12.02 9.50
N LEU A 84 -7.75 -10.97 8.79
CA LEU A 84 -6.97 -10.46 7.66
C LEU A 84 -6.94 -8.93 7.71
N LEU A 85 -5.76 -8.38 7.95
CA LEU A 85 -5.51 -6.94 7.99
C LEU A 85 -4.77 -6.50 6.72
N PHE A 86 -5.32 -5.55 5.97
CA PHE A 86 -4.64 -4.89 4.88
C PHE A 86 -4.26 -3.45 5.24
N ASN A 87 -2.97 -3.17 5.38
CA ASN A 87 -2.42 -1.82 5.43
C ASN A 87 -2.10 -1.39 3.99
N ASN A 88 -3.12 -0.87 3.29
CA ASN A 88 -3.02 -0.56 1.86
C ASN A 88 -2.91 0.93 1.56
N ALA A 89 -3.36 1.81 2.45
CA ALA A 89 -3.29 3.25 2.25
C ALA A 89 -1.87 3.72 1.92
N GLY A 90 -1.76 4.60 0.95
CA GLY A 90 -0.49 5.15 0.55
C GLY A 90 -0.63 6.24 -0.50
N VAL A 91 0.33 7.13 -0.51
CA VAL A 91 0.41 8.29 -1.39
C VAL A 91 1.76 8.32 -2.12
N LEU A 92 1.79 9.01 -3.25
CA LEU A 92 2.96 9.19 -4.09
C LEU A 92 3.22 10.70 -4.26
N GLY A 93 4.47 11.12 -4.15
CA GLY A 93 4.88 12.53 -4.32
C GLY A 93 6.12 12.63 -5.21
N PRO A 94 5.96 12.61 -6.56
CA PRO A 94 7.10 12.76 -7.46
C PRO A 94 7.61 14.22 -7.41
N VAL A 95 8.83 14.38 -6.91
CA VAL A 95 9.47 15.69 -6.77
C VAL A 95 10.99 15.54 -6.87
N PRO A 96 11.73 16.45 -7.54
CA PRO A 96 13.18 16.45 -7.48
C PRO A 96 13.66 16.53 -6.02
N VAL A 97 14.69 15.76 -5.67
CA VAL A 97 15.22 15.71 -4.29
C VAL A 97 15.58 17.09 -3.73
N THR A 98 16.01 18.00 -4.61
CA THR A 98 16.36 19.39 -4.25
C THR A 98 15.15 20.25 -3.90
N ASN A 99 13.95 19.83 -4.28
CA ASN A 99 12.69 20.57 -4.06
C ASN A 99 11.84 19.91 -2.95
N THR A 100 12.35 18.86 -2.32
CA THR A 100 11.66 18.19 -1.21
C THR A 100 11.60 19.10 0.01
N THR A 101 10.41 19.29 0.58
CA THR A 101 10.21 20.06 1.80
C THR A 101 10.00 19.13 3.02
N ARG A 102 10.07 19.72 4.22
CA ARG A 102 9.81 18.99 5.46
C ARG A 102 8.34 18.54 5.53
N GLU A 103 7.42 19.38 5.10
CA GLU A 103 5.99 19.11 5.08
C GLU A 103 5.66 17.94 4.15
N MET A 104 6.28 17.89 2.96
CA MET A 104 6.15 16.77 2.02
C MET A 104 6.67 15.47 2.64
N TYR A 105 7.81 15.54 3.34
CA TYR A 105 8.36 14.39 4.05
C TYR A 105 7.41 13.89 5.12
N ASP A 106 6.94 14.76 6.02
CA ASP A 106 6.05 14.42 7.12
C ASP A 106 4.74 13.81 6.58
N TRP A 107 4.08 14.49 5.64
CA TRP A 107 2.86 14.02 5.03
C TRP A 107 3.00 12.62 4.42
N LEU A 108 4.04 12.38 3.60
CA LEU A 108 4.21 11.11 2.91
C LEU A 108 4.60 9.98 3.89
N MET A 109 5.48 10.27 4.84
CA MET A 109 5.92 9.27 5.82
C MET A 109 4.82 8.93 6.82
N ASP A 110 4.04 9.91 7.28
CA ASP A 110 2.94 9.68 8.23
C ASP A 110 1.84 8.81 7.61
N ILE A 111 1.56 8.97 6.31
CA ILE A 111 0.58 8.12 5.63
C ILE A 111 1.18 6.75 5.29
N ASN A 112 2.31 6.69 4.59
CA ASN A 112 2.80 5.42 4.02
C ASN A 112 3.33 4.47 5.09
N ILE A 113 4.24 4.91 5.93
CA ILE A 113 4.82 4.06 6.99
C ILE A 113 4.08 4.22 8.32
N GLY A 114 3.69 5.45 8.69
CA GLY A 114 2.93 5.73 9.90
C GLY A 114 1.58 5.00 9.89
N GLY A 115 0.84 5.06 8.77
CA GLY A 115 -0.42 4.33 8.62
C GLY A 115 -0.25 2.81 8.73
N CYS A 116 0.81 2.25 8.15
CA CYS A 116 1.15 0.83 8.31
C CYS A 116 1.45 0.47 9.77
N PHE A 117 2.27 1.28 10.44
CA PHE A 117 2.58 1.13 11.87
C PHE A 117 1.30 1.19 12.73
N ASN A 118 0.44 2.19 12.52
CA ASN A 118 -0.81 2.36 13.25
C ASN A 118 -1.72 1.14 13.09
N GLY A 119 -1.87 0.62 11.87
CA GLY A 119 -2.66 -0.59 11.62
C GLY A 119 -2.11 -1.81 12.34
N ILE A 120 -0.82 -2.08 12.24
CA ILE A 120 -0.17 -3.20 12.96
C ILE A 120 -0.34 -3.03 14.47
N ASN A 121 -0.08 -1.84 15.01
CA ASN A 121 -0.18 -1.56 16.44
C ASN A 121 -1.62 -1.71 17.00
N ALA A 122 -2.63 -1.34 16.21
CA ALA A 122 -4.03 -1.42 16.64
C ALA A 122 -4.62 -2.84 16.56
N PHE A 123 -4.23 -3.63 15.57
CA PHE A 123 -4.86 -4.91 15.26
C PHE A 123 -4.04 -6.13 15.69
N LEU A 124 -2.72 -6.14 15.44
CA LEU A 124 -1.89 -7.32 15.65
C LEU A 124 -1.90 -7.85 17.10
N PRO A 125 -1.83 -7.01 18.16
CA PRO A 125 -1.91 -7.52 19.54
C PRO A 125 -3.20 -8.30 19.79
N ARG A 126 -4.33 -7.79 19.31
CA ARG A 126 -5.64 -8.46 19.46
C ARG A 126 -5.75 -9.74 18.63
N MET A 127 -5.13 -9.77 17.44
CA MET A 127 -5.05 -10.98 16.60
C MET A 127 -4.23 -12.06 17.30
N LEU A 128 -3.12 -11.69 17.93
CA LEU A 128 -2.27 -12.62 18.71
C LEU A 128 -2.99 -13.15 19.94
N ASP A 129 -3.67 -12.28 20.68
CA ASP A 129 -4.44 -12.66 21.90
C ASP A 129 -5.59 -13.62 21.56
N ALA A 130 -6.23 -13.48 20.39
CA ALA A 130 -7.26 -14.39 19.93
C ALA A 130 -6.73 -15.81 19.66
N GLY A 131 -5.44 -15.96 19.34
CA GLY A 131 -4.80 -17.25 19.08
C GLY A 131 -5.37 -18.02 17.87
N GLU A 132 -6.07 -17.32 16.97
CA GLU A 132 -6.64 -17.85 15.73
C GLU A 132 -5.68 -17.65 14.55
N GLU A 133 -5.93 -18.36 13.44
CA GLU A 133 -5.16 -18.13 12.22
C GLU A 133 -5.46 -16.74 11.67
N GLY A 134 -4.43 -16.03 11.25
CA GLY A 134 -4.56 -14.69 10.71
C GLY A 134 -3.44 -14.29 9.77
N HIS A 135 -3.62 -13.13 9.12
CA HIS A 135 -2.63 -12.61 8.20
C HIS A 135 -2.61 -11.08 8.22
N VAL A 136 -1.42 -10.51 8.32
CA VAL A 136 -1.21 -9.06 8.21
C VAL A 136 -0.50 -8.75 6.90
N VAL A 137 -1.02 -7.81 6.15
CA VAL A 137 -0.53 -7.46 4.81
C VAL A 137 -0.23 -5.96 4.76
N ALA A 138 0.91 -5.60 4.20
CA ALA A 138 1.24 -4.20 3.91
C ALA A 138 1.53 -3.99 2.43
N THR A 139 0.96 -2.94 1.84
CA THR A 139 1.24 -2.56 0.46
C THR A 139 2.54 -1.77 0.38
N CYS A 140 3.59 -2.47 -0.03
CA CYS A 140 4.89 -1.92 -0.38
C CYS A 140 4.82 -1.34 -1.81
N SER A 141 5.75 -1.70 -2.64
CA SER A 141 5.88 -1.41 -4.09
C SER A 141 7.15 -2.09 -4.60
N THR A 142 7.33 -2.19 -5.91
CA THR A 142 8.66 -2.41 -6.50
C THR A 142 9.65 -1.33 -6.08
N SER A 143 9.16 -0.11 -5.77
CA SER A 143 9.96 0.98 -5.20
C SER A 143 10.52 0.72 -3.79
N GLY A 144 10.13 -0.39 -3.15
CA GLY A 144 10.80 -0.89 -1.93
C GLY A 144 12.03 -1.75 -2.20
N PHE A 145 12.40 -1.93 -3.47
CA PHE A 145 13.57 -2.70 -3.94
C PHE A 145 14.40 -1.91 -4.94
N ILE A 146 13.76 -1.08 -5.74
CA ILE A 146 14.34 -0.29 -6.83
C ILE A 146 14.04 1.18 -6.57
N SER A 147 15.05 2.04 -6.69
CA SER A 147 14.86 3.49 -6.52
C SER A 147 14.76 4.16 -7.89
N TYR A 148 13.85 5.11 -8.00
CA TYR A 148 13.62 5.87 -9.23
C TYR A 148 13.91 7.36 -9.00
N PRO A 149 14.39 8.09 -10.02
CA PRO A 149 14.49 9.55 -9.96
C PRO A 149 13.13 10.16 -9.56
N MET A 150 13.18 11.28 -8.85
CA MET A 150 12.02 12.03 -8.34
C MET A 150 11.15 11.30 -7.29
N LEU A 151 11.41 10.05 -6.99
CA LEU A 151 10.66 9.25 -6.00
C LEU A 151 11.42 9.02 -4.69
N SER A 152 12.32 9.92 -4.32
CA SER A 152 13.20 9.73 -3.15
C SER A 152 12.43 9.46 -1.85
N LEU A 153 11.44 10.29 -1.51
CA LEU A 153 10.62 10.10 -0.31
C LEU A 153 9.72 8.85 -0.42
N TYR A 154 9.11 8.65 -1.58
CA TYR A 154 8.27 7.47 -1.82
C TYR A 154 9.08 6.18 -1.68
N SER A 155 10.22 6.09 -2.36
CA SER A 155 11.11 4.92 -2.23
C SER A 155 11.54 4.73 -0.78
N ALA A 156 11.96 5.79 -0.08
CA ALA A 156 12.32 5.70 1.34
C ALA A 156 11.19 5.11 2.19
N SER A 157 9.93 5.56 2.00
CA SER A 157 8.79 5.02 2.72
C SER A 157 8.53 3.54 2.40
N LYS A 158 8.69 3.12 1.13
CA LYS A 158 8.48 1.73 0.71
C LYS A 158 9.62 0.79 1.15
N PHE A 159 10.86 1.27 1.18
CA PHE A 159 11.97 0.56 1.84
C PHE A 159 11.73 0.42 3.35
N ALA A 160 11.19 1.46 4.01
CA ALA A 160 10.83 1.40 5.43
C ALA A 160 9.74 0.34 5.69
N ILE A 161 8.67 0.29 4.89
CA ILE A 161 7.63 -0.76 5.00
C ILE A 161 8.24 -2.16 4.84
N ARG A 162 9.12 -2.35 3.85
CA ARG A 162 9.80 -3.64 3.64
C ARG A 162 10.61 -4.07 4.86
N GLY A 163 11.42 -3.15 5.42
CA GLY A 163 12.24 -3.44 6.60
C GLY A 163 11.39 -3.71 7.84
N TYR A 164 10.37 -2.87 8.08
CA TYR A 164 9.45 -3.01 9.19
C TYR A 164 8.71 -4.36 9.15
N MET A 165 8.08 -4.69 8.03
CA MET A 165 7.32 -5.93 7.86
C MET A 165 8.20 -7.18 7.86
N ALA A 166 9.48 -7.08 7.44
CA ALA A 166 10.43 -8.18 7.57
C ALA A 166 10.69 -8.51 9.05
N SER A 167 10.83 -7.49 9.91
CA SER A 167 10.96 -7.71 11.36
C SER A 167 9.67 -8.29 11.96
N VAL A 168 8.50 -7.77 11.55
CA VAL A 168 7.19 -8.33 11.98
C VAL A 168 7.08 -9.82 11.59
N GLN A 169 7.50 -10.20 10.38
CA GLN A 169 7.48 -11.60 9.94
C GLN A 169 8.33 -12.50 10.85
N GLU A 170 9.53 -12.07 11.24
CA GLU A 170 10.41 -12.83 12.14
C GLU A 170 9.78 -12.98 13.54
N GLU A 171 9.15 -11.93 14.06
CA GLU A 171 8.47 -11.97 15.36
C GLU A 171 7.25 -12.89 15.37
N LEU A 172 6.62 -13.10 14.20
CA LEU A 172 5.43 -13.95 14.05
C LEU A 172 5.75 -15.45 13.84
N HIS A 173 7.02 -15.83 13.70
CA HIS A 173 7.46 -17.18 13.32
C HIS A 173 6.78 -18.32 14.12
N ASP A 174 6.63 -18.14 15.43
CA ASP A 174 6.06 -19.16 16.31
C ASP A 174 4.56 -18.92 16.62
N THR A 175 3.90 -18.10 15.82
CA THR A 175 2.47 -17.78 15.98
C THR A 175 1.62 -18.37 14.86
N LYS A 176 0.30 -18.20 14.95
CA LYS A 176 -0.62 -18.56 13.86
C LYS A 176 -0.86 -17.41 12.87
N ILE A 177 -0.23 -16.25 13.09
CA ILE A 177 -0.37 -15.08 12.24
C ILE A 177 0.76 -15.09 11.20
N ASN A 178 0.42 -14.89 9.95
CA ASN A 178 1.41 -14.72 8.88
C ASN A 178 1.51 -13.24 8.50
N ALA A 179 2.62 -12.86 7.89
CA ALA A 179 2.79 -11.54 7.33
C ALA A 179 3.14 -11.59 5.84
N SER A 180 2.70 -10.59 5.08
CA SER A 180 3.08 -10.40 3.67
C SER A 180 3.31 -8.94 3.36
N ILE A 181 4.21 -8.68 2.42
CA ILE A 181 4.30 -7.41 1.72
C ILE A 181 3.89 -7.59 0.26
N VAL A 182 2.98 -6.75 -0.18
CA VAL A 182 2.58 -6.66 -1.57
C VAL A 182 3.50 -5.69 -2.28
N CYS A 183 4.11 -6.14 -3.37
CA CYS A 183 5.08 -5.38 -4.15
C CYS A 183 4.54 -5.14 -5.57
N PRO A 184 3.57 -4.24 -5.74
CA PRO A 184 3.02 -3.94 -7.04
C PRO A 184 4.07 -3.27 -7.94
N GLY A 185 4.03 -3.62 -9.23
CA GLY A 185 4.53 -2.78 -10.29
C GLY A 185 3.46 -1.76 -10.67
N GLU A 186 3.30 -1.51 -11.97
CA GLU A 186 2.28 -0.58 -12.46
C GLU A 186 0.88 -1.24 -12.42
N VAL A 187 0.00 -0.66 -11.62
CA VAL A 187 -1.42 -1.03 -11.56
C VAL A 187 -2.23 0.16 -12.05
N ASP A 188 -3.24 -0.07 -12.88
CA ASP A 188 -4.12 0.98 -13.44
C ASP A 188 -4.94 1.61 -12.28
N THR A 189 -4.30 2.53 -11.56
CA THR A 189 -4.82 3.24 -10.40
C THR A 189 -4.58 4.72 -10.54
N ASN A 190 -5.28 5.53 -9.76
CA ASN A 190 -5.09 6.98 -9.73
C ASN A 190 -4.08 7.44 -8.66
N ILE A 191 -3.16 6.59 -8.21
CA ILE A 191 -2.19 6.96 -7.18
C ILE A 191 -1.44 8.27 -7.54
N LEU A 192 -1.29 8.56 -8.83
CA LEU A 192 -0.72 9.80 -9.33
C LEU A 192 -1.62 11.02 -9.08
N SER A 193 -2.95 10.85 -9.02
CA SER A 193 -3.88 11.96 -8.80
C SER A 193 -3.97 12.37 -7.31
N SER A 194 -3.60 11.49 -6.39
CA SER A 194 -3.55 11.81 -4.95
C SER A 194 -2.51 12.89 -4.63
N VAL A 195 -1.42 12.96 -5.40
CA VAL A 195 -0.36 13.97 -5.27
C VAL A 195 -0.87 15.38 -5.54
N PHE A 196 -1.68 15.53 -6.58
CA PHE A 196 -2.14 16.83 -7.05
C PHE A 196 -3.20 17.46 -6.15
N GLN A 197 -3.92 16.66 -5.36
CA GLN A 197 -4.90 17.20 -4.41
C GLN A 197 -4.27 17.83 -3.16
N ALA A 198 -3.11 17.33 -2.71
CA ALA A 198 -2.39 17.94 -1.60
C ALA A 198 -1.78 19.30 -2.03
N GLU A 199 -1.15 19.36 -3.20
CA GLU A 199 -0.62 20.61 -3.77
C GLU A 199 -1.71 21.59 -4.18
N ALA A 200 -2.86 21.12 -4.70
CA ALA A 200 -3.99 21.97 -5.09
C ALA A 200 -4.70 22.60 -3.89
N LYS A 201 -4.64 22.06 -2.70
CA LYS A 201 -5.13 22.72 -1.47
C LYS A 201 -4.26 23.90 -1.04
N GLU A 202 -2.95 23.83 -1.27
CA GLU A 202 -2.02 24.92 -0.97
C GLU A 202 -1.85 25.90 -2.14
N GLN A 203 -1.91 25.42 -3.40
CA GLN A 203 -1.68 26.23 -4.62
C GLN A 203 -2.95 26.61 -5.38
N ALA A 204 -4.15 26.31 -4.85
CA ALA A 204 -5.42 26.73 -5.46
C ALA A 204 -5.58 28.26 -5.60
N GLN A 205 -4.57 29.04 -5.23
CA GLN A 205 -4.47 30.46 -5.48
C GLN A 205 -3.57 30.86 -6.66
N GLU A 206 -2.69 29.99 -7.19
CA GLU A 206 -1.80 30.35 -8.31
C GLU A 206 -1.49 29.17 -9.22
N ALA A 207 -2.04 29.16 -10.41
CA ALA A 207 -1.60 28.49 -11.65
C ALA A 207 -2.08 27.08 -12.01
N SER A 208 -2.39 26.95 -13.30
CA SER A 208 -2.89 25.83 -14.10
C SER A 208 -2.21 24.46 -13.88
N SER A 209 -2.92 23.53 -13.22
CA SER A 209 -2.45 22.22 -12.77
C SER A 209 -2.32 21.12 -13.85
N ASP A 210 -2.81 21.30 -15.07
CA ASP A 210 -2.89 20.23 -16.07
C ASP A 210 -1.57 19.89 -16.75
N ASP A 211 -0.63 20.83 -16.85
CA ASP A 211 0.64 20.63 -17.55
C ASP A 211 1.71 19.96 -16.68
N GLN A 212 1.73 20.24 -15.37
CA GLN A 212 2.66 19.58 -14.43
C GLN A 212 2.29 18.11 -14.22
N ALA A 213 0.99 17.79 -14.22
CA ALA A 213 0.50 16.42 -14.13
C ALA A 213 0.92 15.57 -15.33
N LYS A 214 0.84 16.15 -16.53
CA LYS A 214 1.26 15.50 -17.77
C LYS A 214 2.78 15.31 -17.84
N ASP A 215 3.55 16.27 -17.36
CA ASP A 215 5.01 16.19 -17.35
C ASP A 215 5.51 15.17 -16.30
N SER A 216 4.92 15.11 -15.12
CA SER A 216 5.26 14.10 -14.11
C SER A 216 4.91 12.68 -14.57
N ARG A 217 3.76 12.49 -15.24
CA ARG A 217 3.37 11.20 -15.80
C ARG A 217 4.32 10.78 -16.93
N LYS A 218 4.67 11.69 -17.82
CA LYS A 218 5.61 11.43 -18.92
C LYS A 218 7.02 11.11 -18.41
N MET A 219 7.47 11.76 -17.32
CA MET A 219 8.76 11.46 -16.67
C MET A 219 8.75 10.10 -15.94
N LEU A 220 7.63 9.72 -15.31
CA LEU A 220 7.48 8.40 -14.70
C LEU A 220 7.39 7.30 -15.75
N ASP A 221 6.68 7.52 -16.86
CA ASP A 221 6.63 6.60 -17.99
C ASP A 221 8.02 6.37 -18.60
N VAL A 222 8.82 7.43 -18.77
CA VAL A 222 10.21 7.33 -19.24
C VAL A 222 11.09 6.58 -18.23
N ALA A 223 10.95 6.85 -16.93
CA ALA A 223 11.71 6.15 -15.91
C ALA A 223 11.32 4.67 -15.79
N ALA A 224 10.05 4.34 -16.01
CA ALA A 224 9.56 2.96 -16.02
C ALA A 224 10.00 2.21 -17.29
N ASP A 225 9.94 2.83 -18.45
CA ASP A 225 10.39 2.26 -19.74
C ASP A 225 11.91 2.00 -19.75
N ASP A 226 12.72 2.91 -19.19
CA ASP A 226 14.18 2.73 -19.09
C ASP A 226 14.57 1.63 -18.09
N ALA A 227 13.77 1.42 -17.04
CA ALA A 227 14.10 0.48 -15.96
C ALA A 227 13.65 -0.96 -16.24
N THR A 228 12.61 -1.19 -17.03
CA THR A 228 11.93 -2.51 -17.08
C THR A 228 11.62 -3.06 -18.47
N GLY A 229 11.83 -2.29 -19.53
CA GLY A 229 11.56 -2.75 -20.89
C GLY A 229 10.16 -3.37 -21.07
N LYS A 230 9.09 -2.60 -20.86
CA LYS A 230 7.67 -2.94 -20.97
C LYS A 230 7.03 -3.54 -19.71
N SER A 231 6.72 -2.71 -18.74
CA SER A 231 5.67 -3.00 -17.75
C SER A 231 4.32 -2.66 -18.36
N PHE A 232 3.40 -3.61 -18.42
CA PHE A 232 2.01 -3.31 -18.78
C PHE A 232 1.24 -3.13 -17.47
N PRO A 233 0.45 -2.03 -17.32
CA PRO A 233 -0.38 -1.88 -16.15
C PRO A 233 -1.40 -3.02 -16.09
N ILE A 234 -1.53 -3.65 -14.91
CA ILE A 234 -2.56 -4.65 -14.65
C ILE A 234 -3.78 -3.98 -14.00
N SER A 235 -4.94 -4.64 -14.09
CA SER A 235 -6.14 -4.14 -13.43
C SER A 235 -6.04 -4.30 -11.90
N PRO A 236 -6.76 -3.47 -11.10
CA PRO A 236 -6.89 -3.68 -9.66
C PRO A 236 -7.44 -5.06 -9.28
N SER A 237 -8.31 -5.65 -10.11
CA SER A 237 -8.83 -7.00 -9.91
C SER A 237 -7.75 -8.06 -10.06
N ASP A 238 -6.93 -7.98 -11.13
CA ASP A 238 -5.82 -8.93 -11.34
C ASP A 238 -4.77 -8.81 -10.23
N ALA A 239 -4.49 -7.57 -9.80
CA ALA A 239 -3.61 -7.33 -8.66
C ALA A 239 -4.17 -7.98 -7.37
N ALA A 240 -5.47 -7.82 -7.10
CA ALA A 240 -6.11 -8.40 -5.94
C ALA A 240 -6.10 -9.93 -5.98
N GLU A 241 -6.36 -10.55 -7.13
CA GLU A 241 -6.28 -12.01 -7.29
C GLU A 241 -4.86 -12.53 -7.01
N ALA A 242 -3.82 -11.88 -7.53
CA ALA A 242 -2.43 -12.23 -7.26
C ALA A 242 -2.07 -12.08 -5.76
N ILE A 243 -2.64 -11.05 -5.11
CA ILE A 243 -2.43 -10.81 -3.68
C ILE A 243 -3.08 -11.92 -2.85
N PHE A 244 -4.33 -12.27 -3.13
CA PHE A 244 -5.02 -13.34 -2.41
C PHE A 244 -4.36 -14.71 -2.64
N ASP A 245 -3.89 -15.03 -3.86
CA ASP A 245 -3.09 -16.23 -4.11
C ASP A 245 -1.81 -16.24 -3.25
N GLY A 246 -1.14 -15.09 -3.15
CA GLY A 246 0.04 -14.95 -2.29
C GLY A 246 -0.26 -15.18 -0.81
N ILE A 247 -1.37 -14.66 -0.31
CA ILE A 247 -1.82 -14.82 1.08
C ILE A 247 -2.17 -16.29 1.36
N GLU A 248 -2.96 -16.93 0.49
CA GLU A 248 -3.36 -18.33 0.62
C GLU A 248 -2.14 -19.28 0.64
N ASN A 249 -1.09 -18.94 -0.11
CA ASN A 249 0.18 -19.66 -0.13
C ASN A 249 1.19 -19.17 0.93
N LYS A 250 0.81 -18.29 1.85
CA LYS A 250 1.64 -17.75 2.94
C LYS A 250 2.97 -17.15 2.46
N ARG A 251 2.99 -16.54 1.26
CA ARG A 251 4.19 -15.89 0.71
C ARG A 251 4.43 -14.56 1.40
N PHE A 252 5.65 -14.35 1.90
CA PHE A 252 6.00 -13.05 2.48
C PHE A 252 6.11 -11.96 1.40
N TYR A 253 6.80 -12.23 0.29
CA TYR A 253 6.89 -11.32 -0.85
C TYR A 253 5.85 -11.69 -1.91
N ILE A 254 4.93 -10.75 -2.20
CA ILE A 254 3.88 -10.91 -3.22
C ILE A 254 4.12 -9.88 -4.32
N PHE A 255 4.85 -10.27 -5.35
CA PHE A 255 5.04 -9.44 -6.55
C PHE A 255 3.89 -9.67 -7.53
N THR A 256 3.31 -8.58 -8.02
CA THR A 256 2.23 -8.64 -9.01
C THR A 256 2.77 -8.72 -10.46
N HIS A 257 4.05 -8.40 -10.67
CA HIS A 257 4.69 -8.36 -11.98
C HIS A 257 6.04 -9.09 -11.93
N SER A 258 6.31 -9.93 -12.92
CA SER A 258 7.59 -10.65 -13.03
C SER A 258 8.71 -9.84 -13.70
N GLY A 259 8.37 -8.78 -14.45
CA GLY A 259 9.34 -8.01 -15.26
C GLY A 259 10.43 -7.27 -14.47
N TYR A 260 10.23 -7.09 -13.17
CA TYR A 260 11.21 -6.42 -12.29
C TYR A 260 12.33 -7.33 -11.78
N LYS A 261 12.26 -8.64 -12.07
CA LYS A 261 13.19 -9.63 -11.50
C LYS A 261 14.65 -9.34 -11.84
N GLU A 262 14.96 -9.14 -13.12
CA GLU A 262 16.33 -8.90 -13.59
C GLU A 262 16.94 -7.64 -12.96
N HIS A 263 16.14 -6.59 -12.75
CA HIS A 263 16.60 -5.36 -12.14
C HIS A 263 16.92 -5.56 -10.64
N ILE A 264 16.09 -6.31 -9.91
CA ILE A 264 16.33 -6.65 -8.51
C ILE A 264 17.56 -7.54 -8.38
N GLU A 265 17.77 -8.48 -9.31
CA GLU A 265 18.97 -9.31 -9.37
C GLU A 265 20.23 -8.47 -9.56
N ALA A 266 20.21 -7.51 -10.49
CA ALA A 266 21.35 -6.62 -10.73
C ALA A 266 21.72 -5.77 -9.49
N ILE A 267 20.72 -5.21 -8.78
CA ILE A 267 20.94 -4.47 -7.53
C ILE A 267 21.50 -5.42 -6.44
N SER A 268 20.99 -6.63 -6.35
CA SER A 268 21.47 -7.61 -5.39
C SER A 268 22.93 -8.01 -5.64
N GLU A 269 23.33 -8.17 -6.90
CA GLU A 269 24.73 -8.41 -7.29
C GLU A 269 25.64 -7.24 -6.90
N GLU A 270 25.17 -6.00 -7.02
CA GLU A 270 25.93 -4.82 -6.60
C GLU A 270 26.21 -4.84 -5.09
N TYR A 271 25.22 -5.22 -4.26
CA TYR A 271 25.42 -5.38 -2.83
C TYR A 271 26.45 -6.48 -2.52
N LEU A 272 26.36 -7.63 -3.17
CA LEU A 272 27.30 -8.74 -2.97
C LEU A 272 28.74 -8.34 -3.35
N LYS A 273 28.93 -7.66 -4.47
CA LYS A 273 30.25 -7.09 -4.86
C LYS A 273 30.80 -6.11 -3.82
N ALA A 274 29.94 -5.33 -3.16
CA ALA A 274 30.37 -4.42 -2.11
C ALA A 274 30.85 -5.18 -0.86
N PHE A 275 30.26 -6.32 -0.52
CA PHE A 275 30.76 -7.20 0.55
C PHE A 275 32.14 -7.78 0.22
N ASP A 276 32.40 -8.19 -1.03
CA ASP A 276 33.71 -8.69 -1.45
C ASP A 276 34.83 -7.66 -1.29
N ALA A 277 34.48 -6.37 -1.34
CA ALA A 277 35.42 -5.26 -1.13
C ALA A 277 35.57 -4.87 0.36
N ALA A 278 34.82 -5.49 1.27
CA ALA A 278 34.90 -5.17 2.71
C ALA A 278 36.25 -5.60 3.31
N LYS A 279 36.86 -4.74 4.14
CA LYS A 279 38.19 -4.98 4.73
C LYS A 279 38.15 -5.74 6.07
N PHE A 280 36.98 -5.86 6.67
CA PHE A 280 36.78 -6.46 8.00
C PHE A 280 35.70 -7.53 7.90
N VAL A 281 35.94 -8.65 8.55
CA VAL A 281 35.01 -9.79 8.64
C VAL A 281 34.19 -9.69 9.92
#